data_fed237c80a3ebe456b8e5d8aebf8d125
#
_entry.id   fed237c80a3ebe456b8e5d8aebf8d125
#
_cell.length_a   1.000
_cell.length_b   1.000
_cell.length_c   1.000
_cell.angle_alpha   90.00
_cell.angle_beta   90.00
_cell.angle_gamma   90.00
#
_symmetry.space_group_name_H-M   'P 1'
#
loop_
_entity.id
_entity.type
_entity.pdbx_description
1 polymer ?
#
loop_
_entity_poly.entity_id
_entity_poly.type
_entity_poly.pdbx_seq_one_letter_code
_entity_poly.pdbx_strand_id
1 'polypeptide(L)'
;IKFQRKLELVMDEFELIKNYFQKITKNNPSAKKLNDDVFFDKKKKLVVSVDTYNEGTHFPNFKYPDLLIKKIIRSSISDLITKGAKPEYYFISASGSRNQFTKKNLKMISKSLNHEQKKYNIKLSGGDTTNSNKVTFSITTIGFSNNIIERNKAKLNDDIYVTGNIGDSFLGLKIIKNNIKINSKLKKYFINQFYCPKLPYNIY
;
A
#
# COMPACT_ATOMS: atom_id res chain seq x y z
N ILE A 1 32.71 -13.56 32.54
CA ILE A 1 31.22 -13.49 32.59
C ILE A 1 30.76 -13.19 31.20
N LYS A 2 30.32 -14.24 30.44
CA LYS A 2 29.73 -14.11 29.11
C LYS A 2 28.30 -13.62 29.27
N PHE A 3 28.01 -12.37 28.91
CA PHE A 3 26.65 -11.91 28.66
C PHE A 3 26.15 -12.54 27.37
N GLN A 4 25.41 -13.63 27.45
CA GLN A 4 24.53 -14.06 26.38
C GLN A 4 23.38 -13.04 26.33
N ARG A 5 23.43 -12.08 25.37
CA ARG A 5 22.24 -11.37 24.94
C ARG A 5 21.30 -12.42 24.35
N LYS A 6 20.23 -12.73 25.07
CA LYS A 6 19.05 -13.38 24.49
C LYS A 6 18.63 -12.48 23.31
N LEU A 7 18.84 -12.93 22.09
CA LEU A 7 18.12 -12.38 20.94
C LEU A 7 16.65 -12.61 21.23
N GLU A 8 15.92 -11.58 21.64
CA GLU A 8 14.46 -11.60 21.56
C GLU A 8 14.15 -11.86 20.10
N LEU A 9 13.54 -13.01 19.81
CA LEU A 9 13.01 -13.33 18.50
C LEU A 9 12.01 -12.23 18.17
N VAL A 10 12.33 -11.39 17.19
CA VAL A 10 11.42 -10.37 16.68
C VAL A 10 10.26 -11.14 16.07
N MET A 11 9.09 -11.04 16.72
CA MET A 11 7.85 -11.66 16.30
C MET A 11 7.51 -11.15 14.90
N ASP A 12 7.13 -12.04 13.97
CA ASP A 12 6.66 -11.60 12.67
C ASP A 12 5.27 -10.93 12.77
N GLU A 13 4.86 -10.25 11.71
CA GLU A 13 3.61 -9.50 11.68
C GLU A 13 2.38 -10.39 11.93
N PHE A 14 2.36 -11.59 11.36
CA PHE A 14 1.22 -12.52 11.50
C PHE A 14 1.13 -13.08 12.92
N GLU A 15 2.25 -13.40 13.54
CA GLU A 15 2.31 -13.82 14.94
C GLU A 15 1.86 -12.70 15.87
N LEU A 16 2.30 -11.46 15.61
CA LEU A 16 1.90 -10.27 16.38
C LEU A 16 0.40 -10.07 16.30
N ILE A 17 -0.18 -10.07 15.10
CA ILE A 17 -1.63 -9.92 14.88
C ILE A 17 -2.40 -11.04 15.59
N LYS A 18 -1.99 -12.28 15.41
CA LYS A 18 -2.65 -13.46 15.99
C LYS A 18 -2.64 -13.42 17.52
N ASN A 19 -1.50 -13.10 18.12
CA ASN A 19 -1.31 -13.21 19.55
C ASN A 19 -1.93 -12.04 20.33
N TYR A 20 -1.90 -10.82 19.77
CA TYR A 20 -2.27 -9.59 20.49
C TYR A 20 -3.57 -8.96 20.00
N PHE A 21 -3.86 -8.95 18.70
CA PHE A 21 -4.97 -8.18 18.15
C PHE A 21 -6.17 -9.02 17.72
N GLN A 22 -5.97 -10.25 17.24
CA GLN A 22 -7.06 -11.08 16.73
C GLN A 22 -8.17 -11.32 17.78
N LYS A 23 -7.80 -11.53 19.04
CA LYS A 23 -8.75 -11.74 20.13
C LYS A 23 -9.67 -10.53 20.41
N ILE A 24 -9.19 -9.34 20.09
CA ILE A 24 -9.96 -8.09 20.29
C ILE A 24 -11.10 -7.99 19.28
N THR A 25 -10.99 -8.65 18.13
CA THR A 25 -11.98 -8.59 17.04
C THR A 25 -13.11 -9.62 17.15
N LYS A 26 -13.16 -10.44 18.20
CA LYS A 26 -14.07 -11.60 18.33
C LYS A 26 -15.56 -11.29 18.10
N ASN A 27 -16.01 -10.08 18.36
CA ASN A 27 -17.38 -9.64 18.17
C ASN A 27 -17.58 -8.81 16.89
N ASN A 28 -16.57 -8.76 16.01
CA ASN A 28 -16.60 -8.02 14.74
C ASN A 28 -16.34 -8.97 13.55
N PRO A 29 -17.38 -9.62 12.99
CA PRO A 29 -17.20 -10.53 11.86
C PRO A 29 -16.69 -9.83 10.61
N SER A 30 -16.93 -8.53 10.47
CA SER A 30 -16.47 -7.71 9.35
C SER A 30 -14.95 -7.50 9.33
N ALA A 31 -14.28 -7.65 10.49
CA ALA A 31 -12.82 -7.59 10.58
C ALA A 31 -12.12 -8.87 10.09
N LYS A 32 -12.87 -9.93 9.70
CA LYS A 32 -12.33 -11.20 9.15
C LYS A 32 -11.23 -11.82 10.02
N LYS A 33 -11.29 -11.63 11.35
CA LYS A 33 -10.25 -12.02 12.31
C LYS A 33 -8.87 -11.45 12.00
N LEU A 34 -8.77 -10.33 11.28
CA LEU A 34 -7.54 -9.69 10.78
C LEU A 34 -6.68 -10.63 9.90
N ASN A 35 -7.28 -11.60 9.22
CA ASN A 35 -6.60 -12.54 8.31
C ASN A 35 -6.72 -12.13 6.84
N ASP A 36 -7.29 -10.97 6.57
CA ASP A 36 -7.47 -10.42 5.22
C ASP A 36 -6.97 -8.97 5.18
N ASP A 37 -6.70 -8.45 3.99
CA ASP A 37 -6.17 -7.11 3.78
C ASP A 37 -7.24 -6.02 3.94
N VAL A 38 -8.51 -6.44 4.08
CA VAL A 38 -9.64 -5.50 4.15
C VAL A 38 -10.61 -5.82 5.30
N PHE A 39 -11.23 -4.77 5.82
CA PHE A 39 -12.48 -4.84 6.54
C PHE A 39 -13.64 -4.94 5.53
N PHE A 40 -14.62 -5.81 5.77
CA PHE A 40 -15.80 -5.96 4.93
C PHE A 40 -17.10 -6.03 5.73
N ASP A 41 -17.89 -4.96 5.67
CA ASP A 41 -19.27 -4.96 6.16
C ASP A 41 -20.23 -5.37 5.02
N LYS A 42 -20.64 -6.63 5.03
CA LYS A 42 -21.52 -7.18 4.00
C LYS A 42 -22.88 -6.46 3.94
N LYS A 43 -23.45 -6.05 5.09
CA LYS A 43 -24.75 -5.37 5.14
C LYS A 43 -24.68 -3.99 4.50
N LYS A 44 -23.60 -3.27 4.72
CA LYS A 44 -23.35 -1.94 4.14
C LYS A 44 -22.66 -2.01 2.78
N LYS A 45 -22.27 -3.21 2.33
CA LYS A 45 -21.44 -3.44 1.14
C LYS A 45 -20.11 -2.68 1.18
N LEU A 46 -19.65 -2.32 2.35
CA LEU A 46 -18.51 -1.44 2.58
C LEU A 46 -17.22 -2.25 2.71
N VAL A 47 -16.21 -1.87 1.93
CA VAL A 47 -14.86 -2.44 1.97
C VAL A 47 -13.87 -1.34 2.34
N VAL A 48 -13.01 -1.58 3.33
CA VAL A 48 -12.02 -0.60 3.80
C VAL A 48 -10.66 -1.29 3.95
N SER A 49 -9.61 -0.66 3.44
CA SER A 49 -8.21 -1.02 3.71
C SER A 49 -7.43 0.17 4.27
N VAL A 50 -6.41 -0.11 5.07
CA VAL A 50 -5.51 0.89 5.66
C VAL A 50 -4.07 0.45 5.48
N ASP A 51 -3.28 1.28 4.82
CA ASP A 51 -1.85 1.07 4.60
C ASP A 51 -1.01 2.20 5.14
N THR A 52 0.19 1.89 5.59
CA THR A 52 1.18 2.88 6.01
C THR A 52 2.50 2.70 5.26
N TYR A 53 3.03 3.81 4.73
CA TYR A 53 4.25 3.87 3.94
C TYR A 53 5.30 4.74 4.62
N ASN A 54 6.41 4.14 5.05
CA ASN A 54 7.50 4.79 5.77
C ASN A 54 8.73 4.95 4.90
N GLU A 55 9.35 6.13 4.95
CA GLU A 55 10.66 6.39 4.33
C GLU A 55 11.73 5.47 4.90
N GLY A 56 12.55 4.90 4.04
CA GLY A 56 13.59 3.93 4.36
C GLY A 56 13.10 2.48 4.34
N THR A 57 11.81 2.22 4.55
CA THR A 57 11.19 0.87 4.54
C THR A 57 10.47 0.62 3.21
N HIS A 58 9.41 1.38 2.94
CA HIS A 58 8.53 1.15 1.78
C HIS A 58 8.97 1.94 0.54
N PHE A 59 9.74 3.01 0.73
CA PHE A 59 10.39 3.78 -0.32
C PHE A 59 11.74 4.31 0.18
N PRO A 60 12.77 4.40 -0.68
CA PRO A 60 14.13 4.72 -0.24
C PRO A 60 14.30 6.14 0.31
N ASN A 61 13.64 7.13 -0.31
CA ASN A 61 13.73 8.54 0.05
C ASN A 61 12.59 9.35 -0.58
N PHE A 62 12.45 10.61 -0.17
CA PHE A 62 11.41 11.54 -0.63
C PHE A 62 11.86 12.43 -1.81
N LYS A 63 12.77 11.95 -2.67
CA LYS A 63 13.30 12.72 -3.80
C LYS A 63 12.29 13.00 -4.91
N TYR A 64 11.36 12.08 -5.16
CA TYR A 64 10.35 12.15 -6.22
C TYR A 64 8.94 12.03 -5.63
N PRO A 65 8.43 13.11 -4.99
CA PRO A 65 7.16 13.06 -4.27
C PRO A 65 5.97 12.74 -5.17
N ASP A 66 5.98 13.21 -6.42
CA ASP A 66 4.94 12.91 -7.40
C ASP A 66 4.88 11.42 -7.78
N LEU A 67 6.02 10.77 -7.97
CA LEU A 67 6.10 9.34 -8.26
C LEU A 67 5.73 8.51 -7.02
N LEU A 68 6.18 8.96 -5.85
CA LEU A 68 5.82 8.30 -4.60
C LEU A 68 4.30 8.30 -4.37
N ILE A 69 3.62 9.41 -4.60
CA ILE A 69 2.15 9.48 -4.49
C ILE A 69 1.48 8.49 -5.44
N LYS A 70 1.96 8.35 -6.67
CA LYS A 70 1.42 7.33 -7.60
C LYS A 70 1.58 5.93 -7.02
N LYS A 71 2.76 5.61 -6.47
CA LYS A 71 3.03 4.31 -5.86
C LYS A 71 2.05 4.03 -4.72
N ILE A 72 1.98 4.91 -3.72
CA ILE A 72 1.19 4.66 -2.52
C ILE A 72 -0.31 4.57 -2.83
N ILE A 73 -0.85 5.46 -3.68
CA ILE A 73 -2.26 5.40 -4.08
C ILE A 73 -2.56 4.08 -4.79
N ARG A 74 -1.73 3.68 -5.77
CA ARG A 74 -1.95 2.43 -6.52
C ARG A 74 -1.82 1.20 -5.65
N SER A 75 -0.81 1.15 -4.76
CA SER A 75 -0.68 0.04 -3.82
C SER A 75 -1.91 -0.06 -2.91
N SER A 76 -2.37 1.05 -2.31
CA SER A 76 -3.50 1.03 -1.39
C SER A 76 -4.83 0.67 -2.06
N ILE A 77 -5.11 1.17 -3.28
CA ILE A 77 -6.34 0.77 -3.97
C ILE A 77 -6.28 -0.66 -4.52
N SER A 78 -5.08 -1.25 -4.68
CA SER A 78 -4.95 -2.63 -5.14
C SER A 78 -5.59 -3.63 -4.20
N ASP A 79 -5.60 -3.36 -2.89
CA ASP A 79 -6.22 -4.22 -1.89
C ASP A 79 -7.74 -4.33 -2.12
N LEU A 80 -8.39 -3.22 -2.45
CA LEU A 80 -9.81 -3.25 -2.79
C LEU A 80 -10.05 -3.96 -4.12
N ILE A 81 -9.22 -3.68 -5.12
CA ILE A 81 -9.33 -4.26 -6.48
C ILE A 81 -9.20 -5.78 -6.43
N THR A 82 -8.22 -6.31 -5.69
CA THR A 82 -8.02 -7.76 -5.55
C THR A 82 -9.16 -8.46 -4.83
N LYS A 83 -9.97 -7.71 -4.08
CA LYS A 83 -11.20 -8.21 -3.44
C LYS A 83 -12.44 -8.11 -4.32
N GLY A 84 -12.33 -7.59 -5.55
CA GLY A 84 -13.47 -7.31 -6.41
C GLY A 84 -14.31 -6.13 -5.91
N ALA A 85 -13.72 -5.25 -5.11
CA ALA A 85 -14.38 -4.04 -4.64
C ALA A 85 -13.96 -2.84 -5.48
N LYS A 86 -14.93 -1.99 -5.85
CA LYS A 86 -14.68 -0.75 -6.59
C LYS A 86 -14.22 0.32 -5.60
N PRO A 87 -12.95 0.83 -5.70
CA PRO A 87 -12.50 1.96 -4.89
C PRO A 87 -13.29 3.22 -5.23
N GLU A 88 -13.64 4.03 -4.23
CA GLU A 88 -14.39 5.27 -4.44
C GLU A 88 -13.81 6.44 -3.66
N TYR A 89 -13.46 6.25 -2.41
CA TYR A 89 -12.91 7.30 -1.54
C TYR A 89 -11.56 6.89 -0.98
N TYR A 90 -10.75 7.91 -0.65
CA TYR A 90 -9.55 7.69 0.16
C TYR A 90 -9.30 8.87 1.10
N PHE A 91 -8.66 8.56 2.22
CA PHE A 91 -8.11 9.51 3.18
C PHE A 91 -6.61 9.38 3.18
N ILE A 92 -5.90 10.48 3.34
CA ILE A 92 -4.43 10.49 3.38
C ILE A 92 -3.94 11.26 4.59
N SER A 93 -3.26 10.58 5.51
CA SER A 93 -2.51 11.22 6.57
C SER A 93 -1.03 11.24 6.20
N ALA A 94 -0.38 12.37 6.45
CA ALA A 94 1.02 12.56 6.13
C ALA A 94 1.80 13.12 7.32
N SER A 95 3.00 12.61 7.54
CA SER A 95 3.94 13.22 8.46
C SER A 95 5.30 13.45 7.79
N GLY A 96 5.96 14.53 8.16
CA GLY A 96 7.27 14.90 7.61
C GLY A 96 7.71 16.27 8.08
N SER A 97 8.97 16.63 7.84
CA SER A 97 9.52 17.92 8.23
C SER A 97 9.13 19.04 7.26
N ARG A 98 9.25 20.29 7.71
CA ARG A 98 9.05 21.47 6.86
C ARG A 98 9.96 21.48 5.62
N ASN A 99 11.17 20.92 5.73
CA ASN A 99 12.12 20.81 4.62
C ASN A 99 11.66 19.79 3.56
N GLN A 100 10.86 18.81 3.95
CA GLN A 100 10.28 17.81 3.04
C GLN A 100 8.98 18.33 2.42
N PHE A 101 8.10 18.98 3.20
CA PHE A 101 6.83 19.55 2.74
C PHE A 101 6.93 20.99 2.29
N THR A 102 7.90 21.27 1.41
CA THR A 102 8.04 22.58 0.77
C THR A 102 6.87 22.89 -0.18
N LYS A 103 6.63 24.18 -0.48
CA LYS A 103 5.63 24.58 -1.49
C LYS A 103 5.79 23.83 -2.82
N LYS A 104 7.05 23.62 -3.27
CA LYS A 104 7.36 22.86 -4.49
C LYS A 104 6.88 21.41 -4.39
N ASN A 105 7.25 20.70 -3.32
CA ASN A 105 6.88 19.30 -3.12
C ASN A 105 5.38 19.13 -2.94
N LEU A 106 4.73 20.00 -2.17
CA LEU A 106 3.26 19.98 -2.01
C LEU A 106 2.53 20.20 -3.34
N LYS A 107 3.04 21.09 -4.22
CA LYS A 107 2.48 21.25 -5.57
C LYS A 107 2.63 19.99 -6.42
N MET A 108 3.76 19.27 -6.33
CA MET A 108 3.98 18.00 -7.02
C MET A 108 3.04 16.89 -6.48
N ILE A 109 2.90 16.80 -5.15
CA ILE A 109 1.97 15.88 -4.48
C ILE A 109 0.54 16.14 -4.95
N SER A 110 0.05 17.37 -4.84
CA SER A 110 -1.31 17.77 -5.24
C SER A 110 -1.61 17.44 -6.70
N LYS A 111 -0.66 17.76 -7.61
CA LYS A 111 -0.80 17.41 -9.04
C LYS A 111 -0.89 15.92 -9.26
N SER A 112 -0.10 15.14 -8.53
CA SER A 112 -0.10 13.67 -8.63
C SER A 112 -1.38 13.07 -8.07
N LEU A 113 -1.85 13.54 -6.91
CA LEU A 113 -3.13 13.13 -6.34
C LEU A 113 -4.28 13.38 -7.32
N ASN A 114 -4.35 14.59 -7.90
CA ASN A 114 -5.37 14.93 -8.90
C ASN A 114 -5.31 14.03 -10.16
N HIS A 115 -4.10 13.66 -10.60
CA HIS A 115 -3.93 12.72 -11.72
C HIS A 115 -4.46 11.32 -11.38
N GLU A 116 -4.10 10.76 -10.21
CA GLU A 116 -4.55 9.43 -9.80
C GLU A 116 -6.06 9.39 -9.52
N GLN A 117 -6.63 10.46 -8.93
CA GLN A 117 -8.08 10.60 -8.75
C GLN A 117 -8.84 10.50 -10.08
N LYS A 118 -8.39 11.24 -11.10
CA LYS A 118 -9.00 11.21 -12.43
C LYS A 118 -8.84 9.84 -13.09
N LYS A 119 -7.65 9.24 -12.97
CA LYS A 119 -7.32 7.96 -13.60
C LYS A 119 -8.14 6.80 -13.04
N TYR A 120 -8.34 6.75 -11.72
CA TYR A 120 -8.99 5.65 -11.04
C TYR A 120 -10.40 5.99 -10.54
N ASN A 121 -10.92 7.16 -10.88
CA ASN A 121 -12.21 7.67 -10.44
C ASN A 121 -12.44 7.55 -8.93
N ILE A 122 -11.42 7.93 -8.16
CA ILE A 122 -11.44 7.95 -6.69
C ILE A 122 -11.42 9.38 -6.18
N LYS A 123 -11.86 9.62 -4.94
CA LYS A 123 -12.00 10.97 -4.37
C LYS A 123 -11.27 11.09 -3.04
N LEU A 124 -10.41 12.10 -2.93
CA LEU A 124 -9.84 12.49 -1.63
C LEU A 124 -10.96 13.01 -0.72
N SER A 125 -11.11 12.39 0.44
CA SER A 125 -12.24 12.63 1.34
C SER A 125 -11.82 13.17 2.71
N GLY A 126 -10.51 13.32 2.95
CA GLY A 126 -9.97 13.87 4.18
C GLY A 126 -8.56 13.40 4.45
N GLY A 127 -8.06 13.72 5.63
CA GLY A 127 -6.73 13.33 6.07
C GLY A 127 -6.23 14.18 7.22
N ASP A 128 -4.94 14.00 7.54
CA ASP A 128 -4.26 14.74 8.59
C ASP A 128 -2.81 15.02 8.18
N THR A 129 -2.20 16.05 8.80
CA THR A 129 -0.78 16.39 8.55
C THR A 129 -0.09 16.71 9.87
N THR A 130 1.00 15.99 10.14
CA THR A 130 1.79 16.16 11.36
C THR A 130 3.26 16.38 11.06
N ASN A 131 4.03 16.77 12.05
CA ASN A 131 5.48 16.95 11.93
C ASN A 131 6.24 15.68 12.36
N SER A 132 7.28 15.32 11.60
CA SER A 132 8.12 14.16 11.87
C SER A 132 9.48 14.32 11.17
N ASN A 133 10.49 13.60 11.64
CA ASN A 133 11.82 13.59 11.03
C ASN A 133 11.89 12.77 9.72
N LYS A 134 10.99 11.79 9.55
CA LYS A 134 10.91 10.96 8.34
C LYS A 134 9.53 11.12 7.70
N VAL A 135 9.48 11.01 6.38
CA VAL A 135 8.21 11.04 5.68
C VAL A 135 7.46 9.73 5.88
N THR A 136 6.21 9.86 6.30
CA THR A 136 5.26 8.76 6.40
C THR A 136 3.94 9.17 5.76
N PHE A 137 3.31 8.25 5.05
CA PHE A 137 1.94 8.39 4.56
C PHE A 137 1.11 7.22 5.05
N SER A 138 -0.07 7.48 5.60
CA SER A 138 -1.09 6.47 5.85
C SER A 138 -2.28 6.75 4.95
N ILE A 139 -2.72 5.72 4.22
CA ILE A 139 -3.83 5.79 3.29
C ILE A 139 -4.93 4.87 3.79
N THR A 140 -6.12 5.41 3.97
CA THR A 140 -7.34 4.62 4.14
C THR A 140 -8.11 4.66 2.84
N THR A 141 -8.38 3.50 2.24
CA THR A 141 -9.18 3.38 1.03
C THR A 141 -10.54 2.77 1.34
N ILE A 142 -11.56 3.33 0.71
CA ILE A 142 -12.95 2.90 0.88
C ILE A 142 -13.54 2.58 -0.49
N GLY A 143 -14.19 1.44 -0.57
CA GLY A 143 -14.89 1.01 -1.75
C GLY A 143 -16.12 0.18 -1.39
N PHE A 144 -16.81 -0.30 -2.43
CA PHE A 144 -18.07 -1.03 -2.26
C PHE A 144 -18.07 -2.31 -3.09
N SER A 145 -18.65 -3.38 -2.50
CA SER A 145 -18.90 -4.64 -3.19
C SER A 145 -20.03 -5.40 -2.52
N ASN A 146 -20.78 -6.18 -3.30
CA ASN A 146 -21.78 -7.10 -2.75
C ASN A 146 -21.13 -8.29 -2.02
N ASN A 147 -19.96 -8.74 -2.50
CA ASN A 147 -19.14 -9.80 -1.92
C ASN A 147 -17.68 -9.47 -2.16
N ILE A 148 -16.79 -10.10 -1.39
CA ILE A 148 -15.35 -10.00 -1.59
C ILE A 148 -14.72 -11.36 -1.87
N ILE A 149 -13.59 -11.33 -2.58
CA ILE A 149 -12.72 -12.50 -2.76
C ILE A 149 -11.78 -12.58 -1.54
N GLU A 150 -11.95 -13.59 -0.71
CA GLU A 150 -11.14 -13.78 0.49
C GLU A 150 -9.83 -14.50 0.15
N ARG A 151 -8.72 -14.08 0.77
CA ARG A 151 -7.36 -14.62 0.57
C ARG A 151 -7.26 -16.14 0.77
N ASN A 152 -8.03 -16.70 1.69
CA ASN A 152 -7.95 -18.08 2.14
C ASN A 152 -8.98 -19.03 1.49
N LYS A 153 -9.54 -18.67 0.33
CA LYS A 153 -10.57 -19.45 -0.36
C LYS A 153 -10.05 -20.32 -1.50
N ALA A 154 -8.77 -20.24 -1.82
CA ALA A 154 -8.14 -21.14 -2.80
C ALA A 154 -8.26 -22.62 -2.35
N LYS A 155 -8.49 -23.50 -3.30
CA LYS A 155 -8.67 -24.94 -3.09
C LYS A 155 -7.52 -25.72 -3.74
N LEU A 156 -7.36 -26.96 -3.30
CA LEU A 156 -6.46 -27.89 -3.99
C LEU A 156 -6.91 -28.07 -5.43
N ASN A 157 -5.96 -28.04 -6.37
CA ASN A 157 -6.16 -28.11 -7.84
C ASN A 157 -6.75 -26.82 -8.47
N ASP A 158 -6.82 -25.69 -7.76
CA ASP A 158 -7.07 -24.41 -8.43
C ASP A 158 -5.87 -24.00 -9.28
N ASP A 159 -6.12 -23.43 -10.46
CA ASP A 159 -5.09 -22.85 -11.31
C ASP A 159 -4.61 -21.52 -10.75
N ILE A 160 -3.30 -21.25 -10.88
CA ILE A 160 -2.68 -20.01 -10.43
C ILE A 160 -2.40 -19.13 -11.65
N TYR A 161 -3.06 -17.97 -11.70
CA TYR A 161 -2.86 -16.96 -12.72
C TYR A 161 -2.14 -15.74 -12.16
N VAL A 162 -1.27 -15.13 -12.97
CA VAL A 162 -0.52 -13.93 -12.62
C VAL A 162 -0.71 -12.86 -13.69
N THR A 163 -0.94 -11.63 -13.26
CA THR A 163 -1.05 -10.48 -14.16
C THR A 163 0.28 -9.73 -14.21
N GLY A 164 0.81 -9.51 -15.41
CA GLY A 164 2.07 -8.79 -15.62
C GLY A 164 3.32 -9.64 -15.33
N ASN A 165 4.45 -8.97 -15.11
CA ASN A 165 5.75 -9.59 -14.89
C ASN A 165 6.11 -9.56 -13.41
N ILE A 166 6.33 -10.74 -12.83
CA ILE A 166 6.81 -10.86 -11.45
C ILE A 166 8.27 -10.38 -11.38
N GLY A 167 8.58 -9.55 -10.38
CA GLY A 167 9.95 -9.10 -10.10
C GLY A 167 10.33 -7.74 -10.69
N ASP A 168 9.60 -7.20 -11.66
CA ASP A 168 9.93 -5.89 -12.29
C ASP A 168 10.02 -4.75 -11.28
N SER A 169 9.07 -4.67 -10.34
CA SER A 169 9.07 -3.65 -9.27
C SER A 169 10.25 -3.83 -8.32
N PHE A 170 10.62 -5.06 -8.00
CA PHE A 170 11.80 -5.36 -7.17
C PHE A 170 13.09 -4.95 -7.85
N LEU A 171 13.26 -5.25 -9.15
CA LEU A 171 14.39 -4.77 -9.93
C LEU A 171 14.44 -3.25 -9.96
N GLY A 172 13.31 -2.58 -10.10
CA GLY A 172 13.22 -1.13 -10.00
C GLY A 172 13.75 -0.59 -8.67
N LEU A 173 13.39 -1.20 -7.55
CA LEU A 173 13.90 -0.84 -6.23
C LEU A 173 15.42 -1.04 -6.12
N LYS A 174 15.94 -2.16 -6.61
CA LYS A 174 17.39 -2.45 -6.61
C LYS A 174 18.18 -1.42 -7.43
N ILE A 175 17.63 -0.98 -8.56
CA ILE A 175 18.22 0.06 -9.41
C ILE A 175 18.21 1.42 -8.70
N ILE A 176 17.11 1.79 -8.06
CA ILE A 176 16.99 3.04 -7.29
C ILE A 176 18.00 3.09 -6.15
N LYS A 177 18.25 1.95 -5.49
CA LYS A 177 19.26 1.79 -4.44
C LYS A 177 20.69 1.65 -4.98
N ASN A 178 20.92 1.80 -6.29
CA ASN A 178 22.20 1.64 -6.99
C ASN A 178 22.85 0.24 -6.83
N ASN A 179 22.06 -0.78 -6.55
CA ASN A 179 22.55 -2.15 -6.36
C ASN A 179 22.72 -2.91 -7.67
N ILE A 180 22.16 -2.39 -8.77
CA ILE A 180 22.23 -2.99 -10.11
C ILE A 180 22.46 -1.90 -11.14
N LYS A 181 23.44 -2.12 -12.06
CA LYS A 181 23.70 -1.26 -13.22
C LYS A 181 23.14 -1.90 -14.48
N ILE A 182 22.31 -1.19 -15.22
CA ILE A 182 21.72 -1.62 -16.50
C ILE A 182 21.66 -0.44 -17.47
N ASN A 183 21.36 -0.72 -18.75
CA ASN A 183 21.22 0.32 -19.76
C ASN A 183 20.06 1.30 -19.44
N SER A 184 20.09 2.50 -20.00
CA SER A 184 19.17 3.60 -19.69
C SER A 184 17.70 3.28 -20.00
N LYS A 185 17.41 2.53 -21.07
CA LYS A 185 16.04 2.14 -21.46
C LYS A 185 15.41 1.20 -20.43
N LEU A 186 16.11 0.14 -20.05
CA LEU A 186 15.66 -0.82 -19.04
C LEU A 186 15.59 -0.16 -17.64
N LYS A 187 16.55 0.71 -17.32
CA LYS A 187 16.53 1.49 -16.07
C LYS A 187 15.23 2.28 -15.93
N LYS A 188 14.84 3.04 -16.96
CA LYS A 188 13.58 3.81 -16.96
C LYS A 188 12.37 2.93 -16.81
N TYR A 189 12.34 1.79 -17.52
CA TYR A 189 11.25 0.82 -17.44
C TYR A 189 11.05 0.30 -16.00
N PHE A 190 12.09 -0.28 -15.39
CA PHE A 190 11.99 -0.89 -14.05
C PHE A 190 11.71 0.14 -12.94
N ILE A 191 12.31 1.33 -13.00
CA ILE A 191 11.99 2.42 -12.06
C ILE A 191 10.50 2.80 -12.17
N ASN A 192 9.97 2.85 -13.39
CA ASN A 192 8.55 3.12 -13.58
C ASN A 192 7.67 1.99 -13.02
N GLN A 193 8.04 0.71 -13.15
CA GLN A 193 7.30 -0.40 -12.53
C GLN A 193 7.27 -0.30 -11.00
N PHE A 194 8.35 0.20 -10.38
CA PHE A 194 8.39 0.41 -8.94
C PHE A 194 7.46 1.54 -8.47
N TYR A 195 7.46 2.70 -9.15
CA TYR A 195 6.68 3.86 -8.74
C TYR A 195 5.26 3.90 -9.33
N CYS A 196 5.05 3.29 -10.46
CA CYS A 196 3.79 3.38 -11.20
C CYS A 196 3.29 1.98 -11.61
N PRO A 197 3.08 1.05 -10.67
CA PRO A 197 2.57 -0.28 -11.02
C PRO A 197 1.26 -0.16 -11.79
N LYS A 198 1.08 -1.06 -12.76
CA LYS A 198 -0.20 -1.17 -13.48
C LYS A 198 -1.18 -1.95 -12.61
N LEU A 199 -2.37 -1.44 -12.47
CA LEU A 199 -3.44 -2.15 -11.77
C LEU A 199 -4.40 -2.76 -12.78
N PRO A 200 -4.88 -4.00 -12.58
CA PRO A 200 -5.92 -4.61 -13.39
C PRO A 200 -7.29 -4.02 -13.02
N TYR A 201 -7.49 -2.74 -13.33
CA TYR A 201 -8.64 -1.94 -12.87
C TYR A 201 -10.00 -2.36 -13.48
N ASN A 202 -10.03 -3.17 -14.54
CA ASN A 202 -11.25 -3.58 -15.24
C ASN A 202 -11.67 -5.02 -14.87
N ILE A 203 -11.33 -5.50 -13.67
CA ILE A 203 -11.66 -6.87 -13.21
C ILE A 203 -13.00 -6.92 -12.42
N TYR A 204 -13.73 -5.80 -12.32
CA TYR A 204 -15.01 -5.78 -11.56
C TYR A 204 -16.17 -6.29 -12.38
#